data_e9b93e1c066f25e7e728b6bdc1ed2281
#
_entry.id   e9b93e1c066f25e7e728b6bdc1ed2281
#
_cell.length_a   1.000
_cell.length_b   1.000
_cell.length_c   1.000
_cell.angle_alpha   90.00
_cell.angle_beta   90.00
_cell.angle_gamma   90.00
#
_symmetry.space_group_name_H-M   'P 1'
#
loop_
_entity.id
_entity.type
_entity.pdbx_description
1 polymer ?
#
loop_
_entity_poly.entity_id
_entity_poly.type
_entity_poly.pdbx_seq_one_letter_code
_entity_poly.pdbx_strand_id
1 'polypeptide(L)'
;MRSLLTATFLLTAAPALAGVSEVINDHALPGTARFASATAALDAAAQADCTDTALRPAYQEAFDAWMGIAHLTLGPLEEDGRGLAIAFWPDTRGMVGRSVARLVAEEDSIATSGEYAEVSIAARGLFALERLLYDDDFAGYGAESYSCAMARAMAADLAELGREVDTAWREDFAATLGSAGEAGNDRFLSPREASQALYTALATGLEFVADQRLGRPMGSFDTPKPQVAEARRSGRSLRNVVLSLEALRDFARTLSDQPTPENDAAFDRALIAARGLEDPVFAGVADPISRIRVEALQNDGLTLILQRLKEIAPALGVSVGFNSADGD
;
A
#
# COMPACT_ATOMS: atom_id res chain seq x y z
N MET A 1 16.85 -62.97 -30.41
CA MET A 1 15.78 -61.95 -30.22
C MET A 1 16.12 -61.18 -28.99
N ARG A 2 16.59 -59.94 -29.10
CA ARG A 2 16.91 -59.04 -27.99
C ARG A 2 15.74 -58.05 -27.85
N SER A 3 14.95 -58.17 -26.77
CA SER A 3 13.86 -57.22 -26.46
C SER A 3 14.48 -55.94 -25.87
N LEU A 4 14.32 -54.82 -26.57
CA LEU A 4 14.57 -53.48 -26.03
C LEU A 4 13.38 -53.10 -25.15
N LEU A 5 13.62 -52.97 -23.85
CA LEU A 5 12.68 -52.28 -22.95
C LEU A 5 12.90 -50.77 -23.10
N THR A 6 11.93 -50.09 -23.66
CA THR A 6 11.86 -48.63 -23.70
C THR A 6 11.29 -48.16 -22.39
N ALA A 7 12.11 -47.57 -21.52
CA ALA A 7 11.65 -46.91 -20.29
C ALA A 7 11.08 -45.53 -20.66
N THR A 8 9.77 -45.38 -20.55
CA THR A 8 9.08 -44.08 -20.67
C THR A 8 9.24 -43.33 -19.36
N PHE A 9 10.09 -42.31 -19.34
CA PHE A 9 10.13 -41.34 -18.21
C PHE A 9 8.89 -40.47 -18.33
N LEU A 10 7.92 -40.66 -17.41
CA LEU A 10 6.89 -39.70 -17.15
C LEU A 10 7.54 -38.54 -16.39
N LEU A 11 7.80 -37.43 -17.10
CA LEU A 11 8.02 -36.15 -16.43
C LEU A 11 6.69 -35.76 -15.75
N THR A 12 6.62 -35.92 -14.44
CA THR A 12 5.60 -35.24 -13.65
C THR A 12 5.97 -33.77 -13.65
N ALA A 13 5.30 -32.96 -14.47
CA ALA A 13 5.35 -31.51 -14.33
C ALA A 13 4.85 -31.20 -12.90
N ALA A 14 5.72 -30.64 -12.06
CA ALA A 14 5.28 -30.03 -10.81
C ALA A 14 4.22 -28.98 -11.19
N PRO A 15 3.11 -28.84 -10.45
CA PRO A 15 2.18 -27.77 -10.68
C PRO A 15 2.97 -26.46 -10.60
N ALA A 16 3.04 -25.74 -11.69
CA ALA A 16 3.63 -24.40 -11.71
C ALA A 16 2.85 -23.56 -10.66
N LEU A 17 3.59 -22.84 -9.84
CA LEU A 17 3.03 -21.77 -8.98
C LEU A 17 2.69 -20.59 -9.92
N ALA A 18 1.66 -20.79 -10.75
CA ALA A 18 1.25 -19.82 -11.74
C ALA A 18 0.93 -18.49 -11.02
N GLY A 19 1.55 -17.41 -11.48
CA GLY A 19 1.38 -16.08 -10.94
C GLY A 19 2.21 -15.76 -9.68
N VAL A 20 2.59 -16.74 -8.85
CA VAL A 20 3.36 -16.45 -7.60
C VAL A 20 4.76 -15.97 -7.93
N SER A 21 5.45 -16.61 -8.86
CA SER A 21 6.82 -16.22 -9.29
C SER A 21 6.81 -14.84 -9.96
N GLU A 22 5.83 -14.58 -10.79
CA GLU A 22 5.64 -13.30 -11.48
C GLU A 22 5.33 -12.18 -10.47
N VAL A 23 4.45 -12.44 -9.50
CA VAL A 23 4.19 -11.47 -8.41
C VAL A 23 5.46 -11.15 -7.63
N ILE A 24 6.25 -12.16 -7.27
CA ILE A 24 7.51 -11.94 -6.56
C ILE A 24 8.46 -11.08 -7.40
N ASN A 25 8.73 -11.48 -8.65
CA ASN A 25 9.80 -10.91 -9.45
C ASN A 25 9.42 -9.61 -10.16
N ASP A 26 8.17 -9.46 -10.59
CA ASP A 26 7.73 -8.36 -11.45
C ASP A 26 6.92 -7.30 -10.70
N HIS A 27 6.42 -7.62 -9.48
CA HIS A 27 5.62 -6.70 -8.68
C HIS A 27 6.21 -6.42 -7.30
N ALA A 28 6.36 -7.43 -6.43
CA ALA A 28 6.71 -7.22 -5.03
C ALA A 28 8.16 -6.73 -4.86
N LEU A 29 9.16 -7.47 -5.36
CA LEU A 29 10.58 -7.08 -5.22
C LEU A 29 10.91 -5.74 -5.89
N PRO A 30 10.46 -5.43 -7.12
CA PRO A 30 10.65 -4.10 -7.68
C PRO A 30 9.93 -2.99 -6.91
N GLY A 31 8.74 -3.28 -6.38
CA GLY A 31 7.95 -2.35 -5.59
C GLY A 31 8.61 -1.99 -4.26
N THR A 32 9.06 -2.99 -3.49
CA THR A 32 9.75 -2.78 -2.20
C THR A 32 11.09 -2.08 -2.38
N ALA A 33 11.87 -2.45 -3.41
CA ALA A 33 13.11 -1.75 -3.75
C ALA A 33 12.89 -0.27 -4.10
N ARG A 34 11.81 0.04 -4.84
CA ARG A 34 11.43 1.43 -5.15
C ARG A 34 11.07 2.19 -3.87
N PHE A 35 10.30 1.59 -2.97
CA PHE A 35 9.93 2.21 -1.70
C PHE A 35 11.16 2.46 -0.83
N ALA A 36 12.05 1.49 -0.66
CA ALA A 36 13.31 1.65 0.08
C ALA A 36 14.19 2.75 -0.52
N SER A 37 14.29 2.82 -1.85
CA SER A 37 15.05 3.89 -2.53
C SER A 37 14.43 5.26 -2.33
N ALA A 38 13.10 5.38 -2.40
CA ALA A 38 12.41 6.67 -2.25
C ALA A 38 12.47 7.20 -0.81
N THR A 39 12.36 6.30 0.19
CA THR A 39 12.48 6.67 1.61
C THR A 39 13.93 7.04 1.97
N ALA A 40 14.93 6.35 1.41
CA ALA A 40 16.33 6.73 1.56
C ALA A 40 16.63 8.11 0.91
N ALA A 41 16.01 8.41 -0.23
CA ALA A 41 16.13 9.74 -0.86
C ALA A 41 15.48 10.84 -0.01
N LEU A 42 14.35 10.55 0.65
CA LEU A 42 13.70 11.45 1.58
C LEU A 42 14.60 11.73 2.81
N ASP A 43 15.21 10.70 3.38
CA ASP A 43 16.18 10.89 4.47
C ASP A 43 17.38 11.73 4.03
N ALA A 44 17.99 11.43 2.89
CA ALA A 44 19.09 12.22 2.35
C ALA A 44 18.69 13.69 2.14
N ALA A 45 17.49 13.96 1.66
CA ALA A 45 16.97 15.32 1.52
C ALA A 45 16.80 15.99 2.90
N ALA A 46 16.29 15.26 3.91
CA ALA A 46 16.13 15.78 5.26
C ALA A 46 17.46 16.10 5.95
N GLN A 47 18.50 15.32 5.70
CA GLN A 47 19.84 15.62 6.20
C GLN A 47 20.45 16.87 5.54
N ALA A 48 20.15 17.11 4.27
CA ALA A 48 20.64 18.28 3.54
C ALA A 48 19.88 19.57 3.91
N ASP A 49 18.55 19.52 3.92
CA ASP A 49 17.66 20.64 4.30
C ASP A 49 16.35 20.07 4.84
N CYS A 50 16.16 20.16 6.16
CA CYS A 50 15.00 19.62 6.85
C CYS A 50 13.78 20.54 6.86
N THR A 51 13.81 21.69 6.19
CA THR A 51 12.66 22.58 6.12
C THR A 51 11.50 21.94 5.37
N ASP A 52 10.27 22.27 5.75
CA ASP A 52 9.07 21.67 5.17
C ASP A 52 9.02 21.83 3.65
N THR A 53 9.33 22.99 3.12
CA THR A 53 9.32 23.28 1.68
C THR A 53 10.36 22.48 0.90
N ALA A 54 11.53 22.23 1.48
CA ALA A 54 12.59 21.44 0.86
C ALA A 54 12.21 19.94 0.82
N LEU A 55 11.52 19.44 1.85
CA LEU A 55 11.16 18.03 1.97
C LEU A 55 9.93 17.60 1.17
N ARG A 56 8.99 18.52 0.88
CA ARG A 56 7.73 18.19 0.19
C ARG A 56 7.92 17.38 -1.10
N PRO A 57 8.86 17.67 -2.01
CA PRO A 57 9.04 16.86 -3.21
C PRO A 57 9.43 15.41 -2.91
N ALA A 58 10.45 15.19 -2.07
CA ALA A 58 10.91 13.84 -1.70
C ALA A 58 9.84 13.06 -0.91
N TYR A 59 9.07 13.74 -0.06
CA TYR A 59 7.90 13.16 0.61
C TYR A 59 6.85 12.66 -0.38
N GLN A 60 6.52 13.44 -1.42
CA GLN A 60 5.57 13.03 -2.44
C GLN A 60 6.04 11.76 -3.17
N GLU A 61 7.31 11.67 -3.54
CA GLU A 61 7.89 10.49 -4.19
C GLU A 61 7.91 9.25 -3.26
N ALA A 62 8.24 9.42 -1.98
CA ALA A 62 8.19 8.33 -1.00
C ALA A 62 6.76 7.80 -0.81
N PHE A 63 5.78 8.69 -0.77
CA PHE A 63 4.38 8.29 -0.67
C PHE A 63 3.88 7.62 -1.95
N ASP A 64 4.30 8.08 -3.14
CA ASP A 64 3.98 7.42 -4.41
C ASP A 64 4.52 5.99 -4.45
N ALA A 65 5.76 5.80 -4.00
CA ALA A 65 6.37 4.47 -3.92
C ALA A 65 5.62 3.56 -2.91
N TRP A 66 5.17 4.13 -1.78
CA TRP A 66 4.30 3.41 -0.83
C TRP A 66 3.00 2.93 -1.46
N MET A 67 2.34 3.75 -2.28
CA MET A 67 1.10 3.35 -2.96
C MET A 67 1.31 2.14 -3.87
N GLY A 68 2.52 1.94 -4.38
CA GLY A 68 2.89 0.79 -5.19
C GLY A 68 2.91 -0.55 -4.44
N ILE A 69 3.02 -0.54 -3.10
CA ILE A 69 3.14 -1.76 -2.27
C ILE A 69 2.13 -1.84 -1.11
N ALA A 70 1.38 -0.78 -0.84
CA ALA A 70 0.49 -0.68 0.32
C ALA A 70 -0.59 -1.78 0.38
N HIS A 71 -0.90 -2.42 -0.74
CA HIS A 71 -1.83 -3.55 -0.85
C HIS A 71 -1.19 -4.91 -0.51
N LEU A 72 0.15 -5.01 -0.42
CA LEU A 72 0.85 -6.23 -0.05
C LEU A 72 0.77 -6.46 1.48
N THR A 73 -0.48 -6.46 2.00
CA THR A 73 -0.80 -6.68 3.42
C THR A 73 -0.63 -8.15 3.80
N LEU A 74 0.58 -8.66 3.60
CA LEU A 74 1.02 -10.02 3.96
C LEU A 74 2.53 -9.99 4.19
N GLY A 75 3.03 -10.97 4.95
CA GLY A 75 4.46 -11.10 5.22
C GLY A 75 5.06 -9.85 5.87
N PRO A 76 6.13 -9.28 5.30
CA PRO A 76 6.91 -8.23 5.95
C PRO A 76 6.15 -6.99 6.38
N LEU A 77 5.02 -6.63 5.71
CA LEU A 77 4.21 -5.48 6.10
C LEU A 77 3.29 -5.76 7.31
N GLU A 78 2.93 -7.02 7.55
CA GLU A 78 2.14 -7.41 8.72
C GLU A 78 3.02 -7.55 9.98
N GLU A 79 4.25 -8.00 9.78
CA GLU A 79 5.17 -8.30 10.86
C GLU A 79 5.59 -7.03 11.60
N ASP A 80 5.67 -7.11 12.92
CA ASP A 80 6.09 -6.02 13.82
C ASP A 80 5.31 -4.71 13.64
N GLY A 81 4.14 -4.77 12.99
CA GLY A 81 3.31 -3.58 12.73
C GLY A 81 3.93 -2.60 11.73
N ARG A 82 4.87 -3.04 10.87
CA ARG A 82 5.59 -2.17 9.92
C ARG A 82 4.67 -1.37 9.01
N GLY A 83 3.61 -2.03 8.48
CA GLY A 83 2.63 -1.33 7.65
C GLY A 83 1.96 -0.16 8.36
N LEU A 84 1.61 -0.30 9.65
CA LEU A 84 1.07 0.78 10.47
C LEU A 84 2.12 1.83 10.85
N ALA A 85 3.37 1.42 11.07
CA ALA A 85 4.46 2.37 11.34
C ALA A 85 4.76 3.24 10.11
N ILE A 86 4.65 2.69 8.89
CA ILE A 86 4.80 3.43 7.64
C ILE A 86 3.60 4.34 7.38
N ALA A 87 2.37 3.85 7.60
CA ALA A 87 1.16 4.56 7.20
C ALA A 87 0.01 4.33 8.20
N PHE A 88 0.00 5.10 9.30
CA PHE A 88 -1.05 5.03 10.32
C PHE A 88 -2.34 5.71 9.85
N TRP A 89 -3.07 5.03 8.97
CA TRP A 89 -4.34 5.49 8.46
C TRP A 89 -5.28 4.29 8.16
N PRO A 90 -6.59 4.37 8.44
CA PRO A 90 -7.35 5.55 8.90
C PRO A 90 -7.14 5.88 10.38
N ASP A 91 -6.87 7.14 10.67
CA ASP A 91 -6.78 7.64 12.06
C ASP A 91 -8.15 8.15 12.53
N THR A 92 -8.98 7.24 13.01
CA THR A 92 -10.37 7.55 13.44
C THR A 92 -10.43 8.34 14.75
N ARG A 93 -9.32 8.36 15.51
CA ARG A 93 -9.24 8.99 16.83
C ARG A 93 -8.40 10.26 16.85
N GLY A 94 -7.81 10.66 15.71
CA GLY A 94 -6.91 11.82 15.63
C GLY A 94 -5.61 11.63 16.43
N MET A 95 -5.12 10.40 16.51
CA MET A 95 -3.90 10.06 17.26
C MET A 95 -2.66 10.70 16.64
N VAL A 96 -2.57 10.70 15.31
CA VAL A 96 -1.42 11.26 14.58
C VAL A 96 -1.20 12.73 14.96
N GLY A 97 -2.24 13.57 14.81
CA GLY A 97 -2.14 14.99 15.13
C GLY A 97 -1.77 15.25 16.59
N ARG A 98 -2.38 14.51 17.53
CA ARG A 98 -2.07 14.66 18.97
C ARG A 98 -0.64 14.23 19.30
N SER A 99 -0.15 13.14 18.70
CA SER A 99 1.20 12.65 18.95
C SER A 99 2.26 13.62 18.42
N VAL A 100 2.07 14.14 17.20
CA VAL A 100 2.97 15.17 16.63
C VAL A 100 2.92 16.45 17.48
N ALA A 101 1.73 16.94 17.82
CA ALA A 101 1.56 18.14 18.64
C ALA A 101 2.27 18.02 19.99
N ARG A 102 2.15 16.86 20.65
CA ARG A 102 2.83 16.63 21.92
C ARG A 102 4.34 16.68 21.79
N LEU A 103 4.92 15.95 20.83
CA LEU A 103 6.36 15.92 20.62
C LEU A 103 6.93 17.32 20.32
N VAL A 104 6.23 18.10 19.49
CA VAL A 104 6.64 19.48 19.17
C VAL A 104 6.52 20.40 20.37
N ALA A 105 5.44 20.31 21.15
CA ALA A 105 5.22 21.19 22.30
C ALA A 105 6.17 20.89 23.47
N GLU A 106 6.55 19.63 23.66
CA GLU A 106 7.46 19.21 24.73
C GLU A 106 8.94 19.29 24.33
N GLU A 107 9.23 19.50 23.04
CA GLU A 107 10.58 19.41 22.45
C GLU A 107 11.30 18.13 22.92
N ASP A 108 10.58 17.00 22.83
CA ASP A 108 11.03 15.71 23.34
C ASP A 108 12.39 15.30 22.74
N SER A 109 13.35 14.98 23.60
CA SER A 109 14.72 14.63 23.21
C SER A 109 14.79 13.42 22.26
N ILE A 110 13.71 12.65 22.13
CA ILE A 110 13.63 11.50 21.23
C ILE A 110 13.94 11.85 19.76
N ALA A 111 13.62 13.07 19.31
CA ALA A 111 13.95 13.54 17.97
C ALA A 111 15.46 13.68 17.70
N THR A 112 16.27 13.70 18.75
CA THR A 112 17.73 13.88 18.65
C THR A 112 18.52 12.70 19.26
N SER A 113 17.83 11.75 19.90
CA SER A 113 18.48 10.60 20.57
C SER A 113 18.93 9.49 19.63
N GLY A 114 18.40 9.45 18.40
CA GLY A 114 18.58 8.30 17.48
C GLY A 114 17.65 7.13 17.78
N GLU A 115 16.69 7.27 18.69
CA GLU A 115 15.75 6.23 19.14
C GLU A 115 14.32 6.52 18.67
N TYR A 116 14.14 7.19 17.51
CA TYR A 116 12.82 7.61 17.04
C TYR A 116 11.84 6.44 16.82
N ALA A 117 12.33 5.25 16.58
CA ALA A 117 11.51 4.04 16.48
C ALA A 117 10.69 3.72 17.75
N GLU A 118 11.10 4.24 18.92
CA GLU A 118 10.44 4.01 20.21
C GLU A 118 9.24 4.94 20.47
N VAL A 119 9.01 5.95 19.62
CA VAL A 119 7.82 6.80 19.78
C VAL A 119 6.55 6.04 19.44
N SER A 120 5.41 6.62 19.87
CA SER A 120 4.09 6.09 19.47
C SER A 120 4.02 5.89 17.95
N ILE A 121 3.54 4.74 17.50
CA ILE A 121 3.35 4.42 16.08
C ILE A 121 2.55 5.51 15.32
N ALA A 122 1.67 6.23 16.01
CA ALA A 122 0.93 7.36 15.44
C ALA A 122 1.78 8.62 15.22
N ALA A 123 3.02 8.67 15.74
CA ALA A 123 3.98 9.75 15.46
C ALA A 123 4.99 9.35 14.39
N ARG A 124 4.89 8.16 13.81
CA ARG A 124 5.82 7.63 12.80
C ARG A 124 5.23 7.69 11.39
N GLY A 125 6.10 7.54 10.43
CA GLY A 125 5.73 7.29 9.04
C GLY A 125 5.12 8.49 8.30
N LEU A 126 4.49 8.18 7.18
CA LEU A 126 4.04 9.15 6.18
C LEU A 126 2.99 10.13 6.70
N PHE A 127 2.04 9.68 7.52
CA PHE A 127 0.96 10.56 8.00
C PHE A 127 1.38 11.49 9.13
N ALA A 128 2.35 11.09 9.95
CA ALA A 128 2.94 11.97 10.95
C ALA A 128 3.83 13.03 10.27
N LEU A 129 4.63 12.63 9.29
CA LEU A 129 5.44 13.55 8.50
C LEU A 129 4.57 14.50 7.66
N GLU A 130 3.44 14.05 7.11
CA GLU A 130 2.46 14.92 6.44
C GLU A 130 2.03 16.08 7.33
N ARG A 131 1.73 15.79 8.61
CA ARG A 131 1.36 16.83 9.57
C ARG A 131 2.44 17.88 9.71
N LEU A 132 3.66 17.44 9.90
CA LEU A 132 4.79 18.33 10.10
C LEU A 132 5.09 19.19 8.86
N LEU A 133 4.91 18.63 7.65
CA LEU A 133 5.24 19.31 6.40
C LEU A 133 4.11 20.19 5.83
N TYR A 134 2.83 19.86 6.09
CA TYR A 134 1.70 20.47 5.39
C TYR A 134 0.59 21.01 6.28
N ASP A 135 0.59 20.72 7.58
CA ASP A 135 -0.43 21.26 8.46
C ASP A 135 -0.03 22.67 8.90
N ASP A 136 -0.95 23.63 8.78
CA ASP A 136 -0.71 25.02 9.11
C ASP A 136 -0.29 25.24 10.58
N ASP A 137 -0.67 24.30 11.47
CA ASP A 137 -0.28 24.34 12.89
C ASP A 137 1.22 24.03 13.11
N PHE A 138 1.90 23.39 12.14
CA PHE A 138 3.26 22.88 12.31
C PHE A 138 4.25 23.32 11.20
N ALA A 139 3.78 23.53 9.97
CA ALA A 139 4.62 23.88 8.83
C ALA A 139 5.22 25.30 8.95
N GLY A 140 6.23 25.61 8.13
CA GLY A 140 6.89 26.92 8.14
C GLY A 140 7.95 27.08 9.21
N TYR A 141 8.44 26.00 9.78
CA TYR A 141 9.51 26.00 10.79
C TYR A 141 10.90 26.25 10.17
N GLY A 142 11.80 26.82 10.97
CA GLY A 142 13.17 27.10 10.53
C GLY A 142 14.12 25.91 10.67
N ALA A 143 15.28 25.99 9.99
CA ALA A 143 16.29 24.93 9.95
C ALA A 143 16.87 24.52 11.31
N GLU A 144 16.91 25.46 12.28
CA GLU A 144 17.45 25.23 13.63
C GLU A 144 16.36 24.85 14.66
N SER A 145 15.12 24.65 14.22
CA SER A 145 14.00 24.34 15.11
C SER A 145 13.98 22.86 15.51
N TYR A 146 13.28 22.56 16.61
CA TYR A 146 12.96 21.19 17.01
C TYR A 146 12.20 20.44 15.91
N SER A 147 11.25 21.09 15.24
CA SER A 147 10.48 20.47 14.12
C SER A 147 11.38 20.03 12.97
N CYS A 148 12.46 20.76 12.69
CA CYS A 148 13.45 20.37 11.70
C CYS A 148 14.24 19.13 12.13
N ALA A 149 14.69 19.07 13.40
CA ALA A 149 15.33 17.88 13.96
C ALA A 149 14.37 16.66 13.93
N MET A 150 13.11 16.89 14.28
CA MET A 150 12.07 15.86 14.23
C MET A 150 11.80 15.37 12.81
N ALA A 151 11.78 16.26 11.80
CA ALA A 151 11.64 15.87 10.39
C ALA A 151 12.78 14.96 9.92
N ARG A 152 14.03 15.25 10.34
CA ARG A 152 15.18 14.36 10.07
C ARG A 152 14.98 12.99 10.72
N ALA A 153 14.58 12.94 11.99
CA ALA A 153 14.35 11.69 12.70
C ALA A 153 13.22 10.86 12.07
N MET A 154 12.12 11.49 11.69
CA MET A 154 11.01 10.83 10.98
C MET A 154 11.44 10.28 9.62
N ALA A 155 12.22 11.04 8.85
CA ALA A 155 12.70 10.61 7.54
C ALA A 155 13.69 9.43 7.66
N ALA A 156 14.60 9.47 8.63
CA ALA A 156 15.53 8.37 8.92
C ALA A 156 14.79 7.09 9.36
N ASP A 157 13.81 7.21 10.26
CA ASP A 157 12.98 6.09 10.70
C ASP A 157 12.18 5.46 9.54
N LEU A 158 11.62 6.30 8.67
CA LEU A 158 10.90 5.81 7.49
C LEU A 158 11.84 5.14 6.47
N ALA A 159 13.07 5.63 6.31
CA ALA A 159 14.09 5.01 5.47
C ALA A 159 14.51 3.63 6.01
N GLU A 160 14.65 3.50 7.33
CA GLU A 160 14.93 2.21 7.96
C GLU A 160 13.79 1.21 7.77
N LEU A 161 12.52 1.63 7.98
CA LEU A 161 11.35 0.81 7.70
C LEU A 161 11.29 0.36 6.22
N GLY A 162 11.59 1.25 5.28
CA GLY A 162 11.65 0.93 3.85
C GLY A 162 12.72 -0.11 3.55
N ARG A 163 13.92 0.04 4.14
CA ARG A 163 15.01 -0.91 4.01
C ARG A 163 14.66 -2.28 4.62
N GLU A 164 14.05 -2.31 5.80
CA GLU A 164 13.63 -3.55 6.46
C GLU A 164 12.60 -4.32 5.62
N VAL A 165 11.61 -3.64 5.07
CA VAL A 165 10.59 -4.25 4.21
C VAL A 165 11.23 -4.86 2.96
N ASP A 166 12.12 -4.13 2.26
CA ASP A 166 12.80 -4.64 1.06
C ASP A 166 13.72 -5.83 1.39
N THR A 167 14.46 -5.74 2.49
CA THR A 167 15.35 -6.82 2.95
C THR A 167 14.55 -8.07 3.30
N ALA A 168 13.47 -7.94 4.09
CA ALA A 168 12.65 -9.08 4.51
C ALA A 168 11.96 -9.76 3.32
N TRP A 169 11.50 -8.98 2.33
CA TRP A 169 10.98 -9.54 1.08
C TRP A 169 12.06 -10.31 0.31
N ARG A 170 13.24 -9.73 0.15
CA ARG A 170 14.32 -10.27 -0.69
C ARG A 170 15.00 -11.48 -0.09
N GLU A 171 15.25 -11.47 1.22
CA GLU A 171 16.07 -12.47 1.90
C GLU A 171 15.26 -13.63 2.48
N ASP A 172 13.94 -13.44 2.73
CA ASP A 172 13.11 -14.44 3.40
C ASP A 172 11.76 -14.67 2.70
N PHE A 173 10.91 -13.66 2.63
CA PHE A 173 9.50 -13.88 2.29
C PHE A 173 9.29 -14.32 0.83
N ALA A 174 10.10 -13.84 -0.12
CA ALA A 174 10.05 -14.30 -1.51
C ALA A 174 10.33 -15.80 -1.62
N ALA A 175 11.32 -16.32 -0.89
CA ALA A 175 11.62 -17.74 -0.85
C ALA A 175 10.51 -18.54 -0.16
N THR A 176 9.98 -18.03 0.96
CA THR A 176 8.86 -18.64 1.68
C THR A 176 7.62 -18.75 0.79
N LEU A 177 7.27 -17.69 0.06
CA LEU A 177 6.14 -17.69 -0.86
C LEU A 177 6.38 -18.62 -2.06
N GLY A 178 7.59 -18.60 -2.63
CA GLY A 178 7.98 -19.39 -3.80
C GLY A 178 8.13 -20.89 -3.53
N SER A 179 8.38 -21.31 -2.28
CA SER A 179 8.50 -22.72 -1.87
C SER A 179 7.21 -23.28 -1.25
N ALA A 180 6.06 -22.64 -1.50
CA ALA A 180 4.79 -23.08 -0.95
C ALA A 180 4.48 -24.56 -1.30
N GLY A 181 4.21 -25.37 -0.27
CA GLY A 181 3.94 -26.80 -0.40
C GLY A 181 5.20 -27.68 -0.38
N GLU A 182 6.40 -27.12 -0.33
CA GLU A 182 7.65 -27.87 -0.19
C GLU A 182 7.89 -28.26 1.28
N ALA A 183 8.67 -29.32 1.48
CA ALA A 183 9.03 -29.77 2.81
C ALA A 183 9.86 -28.70 3.55
N GLY A 184 9.39 -28.31 4.72
CA GLY A 184 10.02 -27.26 5.54
C GLY A 184 9.37 -25.89 5.41
N ASN A 185 8.39 -25.72 4.52
CA ASN A 185 7.57 -24.52 4.49
C ASN A 185 6.36 -24.69 5.42
N ASP A 186 6.43 -24.11 6.61
CA ASP A 186 5.36 -24.18 7.61
C ASP A 186 4.33 -23.05 7.47
N ARG A 187 4.58 -22.05 6.59
CA ARG A 187 3.68 -20.90 6.39
C ARG A 187 2.66 -21.16 5.29
N PHE A 188 3.08 -21.76 4.17
CA PHE A 188 2.22 -22.12 3.05
C PHE A 188 2.34 -23.61 2.78
N LEU A 189 1.37 -24.38 3.30
CA LEU A 189 1.38 -25.85 3.23
C LEU A 189 1.05 -26.37 1.81
N SER A 190 0.61 -25.49 0.92
CA SER A 190 0.34 -25.80 -0.47
C SER A 190 0.52 -24.59 -1.39
N PRO A 191 0.82 -24.79 -2.68
CA PRO A 191 0.82 -23.72 -3.69
C PRO A 191 -0.47 -22.91 -3.70
N ARG A 192 -1.61 -23.57 -3.48
CA ARG A 192 -2.92 -22.93 -3.42
C ARG A 192 -3.03 -21.92 -2.29
N GLU A 193 -2.43 -22.17 -1.12
CA GLU A 193 -2.45 -21.25 0.01
C GLU A 193 -1.70 -19.96 -0.31
N ALA A 194 -0.54 -20.05 -0.96
CA ALA A 194 0.20 -18.89 -1.43
C ALA A 194 -0.61 -18.06 -2.45
N SER A 195 -1.19 -18.73 -3.45
CA SER A 195 -2.06 -18.08 -4.43
C SER A 195 -3.29 -17.44 -3.78
N GLN A 196 -3.91 -18.11 -2.78
CA GLN A 196 -5.05 -17.57 -2.05
C GLN A 196 -4.66 -16.32 -1.25
N ALA A 197 -3.50 -16.32 -0.59
CA ALA A 197 -3.01 -15.15 0.15
C ALA A 197 -2.81 -13.94 -0.77
N LEU A 198 -2.19 -14.13 -1.94
CA LEU A 198 -2.02 -13.08 -2.93
C LEU A 198 -3.36 -12.58 -3.51
N TYR A 199 -4.26 -13.50 -3.83
CA TYR A 199 -5.59 -13.14 -4.30
C TYR A 199 -6.39 -12.36 -3.23
N THR A 200 -6.27 -12.75 -1.97
CA THR A 200 -6.87 -12.02 -0.85
C THR A 200 -6.30 -10.62 -0.71
N ALA A 201 -4.97 -10.46 -0.81
CA ALA A 201 -4.33 -9.14 -0.80
C ALA A 201 -4.82 -8.22 -1.95
N LEU A 202 -5.06 -8.78 -3.14
CA LEU A 202 -5.62 -8.05 -4.27
C LEU A 202 -7.07 -7.60 -3.98
N ALA A 203 -7.92 -8.51 -3.50
CA ALA A 203 -9.31 -8.20 -3.21
C ALA A 203 -9.45 -7.17 -2.07
N THR A 204 -8.76 -7.39 -0.95
CA THR A 204 -8.78 -6.46 0.20
C THR A 204 -8.18 -5.10 -0.16
N GLY A 205 -7.17 -5.06 -1.03
CA GLY A 205 -6.63 -3.80 -1.56
C GLY A 205 -7.68 -2.98 -2.32
N LEU A 206 -8.49 -3.63 -3.16
CA LEU A 206 -9.61 -2.99 -3.86
C LEU A 206 -10.71 -2.51 -2.90
N GLU A 207 -11.08 -3.34 -1.94
CA GLU A 207 -12.06 -3.00 -0.89
C GLU A 207 -11.55 -1.80 -0.07
N PHE A 208 -10.26 -1.76 0.26
CA PHE A 208 -9.68 -0.62 0.96
C PHE A 208 -9.77 0.68 0.14
N VAL A 209 -9.56 0.63 -1.17
CA VAL A 209 -9.78 1.80 -2.04
C VAL A 209 -11.24 2.22 -2.01
N ALA A 210 -12.17 1.28 -2.14
CA ALA A 210 -13.61 1.55 -2.16
C ALA A 210 -14.10 2.14 -0.83
N ASP A 211 -13.80 1.48 0.29
CA ASP A 211 -14.41 1.76 1.57
C ASP A 211 -13.67 2.85 2.35
N GLN A 212 -12.33 2.79 2.30
CA GLN A 212 -11.53 3.72 3.09
C GLN A 212 -11.18 4.98 2.28
N ARG A 213 -10.60 4.86 1.07
CA ARG A 213 -10.15 6.03 0.33
C ARG A 213 -11.28 6.85 -0.28
N LEU A 214 -12.32 6.18 -0.81
CA LEU A 214 -13.50 6.84 -1.40
C LEU A 214 -14.66 6.95 -0.39
N GLY A 215 -14.99 5.89 0.32
CA GLY A 215 -16.17 5.83 1.20
C GLY A 215 -16.08 6.77 2.41
N ARG A 216 -14.92 6.87 3.05
CA ARG A 216 -14.77 7.73 4.24
C ARG A 216 -15.01 9.21 3.98
N PRO A 217 -14.39 9.86 2.97
CA PRO A 217 -14.69 11.25 2.66
C PRO A 217 -16.13 11.47 2.18
N MET A 218 -16.75 10.50 1.54
CA MET A 218 -18.17 10.60 1.19
C MET A 218 -19.07 10.60 2.41
N GLY A 219 -18.74 9.84 3.46
CA GLY A 219 -19.62 9.72 4.64
C GLY A 219 -21.02 9.26 4.26
N SER A 220 -22.07 9.80 4.92
CA SER A 220 -23.44 9.65 4.44
C SER A 220 -23.83 10.80 3.51
N PHE A 221 -24.96 10.66 2.79
CA PHE A 221 -25.46 11.71 1.91
C PHE A 221 -25.69 13.03 2.67
N ASP A 222 -26.24 12.95 3.88
CA ASP A 222 -26.54 14.13 4.70
C ASP A 222 -25.32 14.65 5.49
N THR A 223 -24.29 13.85 5.63
CA THR A 223 -23.07 14.18 6.40
C THR A 223 -21.80 13.76 5.66
N PRO A 224 -21.46 14.45 4.56
CA PRO A 224 -20.20 14.24 3.87
C PRO A 224 -19.03 14.65 4.79
N LYS A 225 -17.90 13.98 4.63
CA LYS A 225 -16.71 14.12 5.51
C LYS A 225 -15.41 14.32 4.73
N PRO A 226 -15.30 15.30 3.82
CA PRO A 226 -14.09 15.49 3.02
C PRO A 226 -12.83 15.69 3.87
N GLN A 227 -12.99 16.19 5.11
CA GLN A 227 -11.88 16.41 6.03
C GLN A 227 -11.18 15.13 6.53
N VAL A 228 -11.76 13.94 6.34
CA VAL A 228 -11.15 12.66 6.68
C VAL A 228 -10.55 11.91 5.48
N ALA A 229 -10.50 12.56 4.30
CA ALA A 229 -9.84 12.00 3.13
C ALA A 229 -8.35 11.73 3.41
N GLU A 230 -7.84 10.62 2.85
CA GLU A 230 -6.46 10.18 3.01
C GLU A 230 -5.49 11.26 2.51
N ALA A 231 -4.45 11.55 3.30
CA ALA A 231 -3.37 12.48 2.93
C ALA A 231 -3.88 13.81 2.28
N ARG A 232 -4.95 14.35 2.86
CA ARG A 232 -5.65 15.54 2.38
C ARG A 232 -4.79 16.81 2.43
N ARG A 233 -3.95 16.92 3.46
CA ARG A 233 -3.11 18.11 3.70
C ARG A 233 -2.07 18.28 2.62
N SER A 234 -1.50 17.19 2.17
CA SER A 234 -0.54 17.14 1.06
C SER A 234 -1.18 17.14 -0.32
N GLY A 235 -2.51 17.25 -0.39
CA GLY A 235 -3.26 17.35 -1.66
C GLY A 235 -3.32 16.05 -2.46
N ARG A 236 -3.11 14.88 -1.84
CA ARG A 236 -2.90 13.64 -2.60
C ARG A 236 -4.00 12.58 -2.50
N SER A 237 -5.15 12.89 -1.91
CA SER A 237 -6.21 11.87 -1.72
C SER A 237 -6.62 11.19 -3.03
N LEU A 238 -6.89 11.97 -4.08
CA LEU A 238 -7.20 11.42 -5.41
C LEU A 238 -5.98 10.75 -6.06
N ARG A 239 -4.77 11.32 -5.89
CA ARG A 239 -3.53 10.71 -6.38
C ARG A 239 -3.33 9.32 -5.79
N ASN A 240 -3.58 9.15 -4.49
CA ASN A 240 -3.48 7.85 -3.82
C ASN A 240 -4.47 6.83 -4.38
N VAL A 241 -5.70 7.23 -4.70
CA VAL A 241 -6.68 6.36 -5.38
C VAL A 241 -6.17 5.90 -6.74
N VAL A 242 -5.67 6.84 -7.55
CA VAL A 242 -5.16 6.53 -8.90
C VAL A 242 -3.97 5.57 -8.82
N LEU A 243 -2.95 5.89 -8.01
CA LEU A 243 -1.75 5.05 -7.87
C LEU A 243 -2.07 3.67 -7.31
N SER A 244 -3.02 3.58 -6.37
CA SER A 244 -3.47 2.27 -5.85
C SER A 244 -4.15 1.42 -6.92
N LEU A 245 -5.01 2.04 -7.75
CA LEU A 245 -5.65 1.32 -8.85
C LEU A 245 -4.64 0.88 -9.92
N GLU A 246 -3.61 1.67 -10.19
CA GLU A 246 -2.51 1.29 -11.08
C GLU A 246 -1.74 0.09 -10.51
N ALA A 247 -1.35 0.16 -9.24
CA ALA A 247 -0.62 -0.92 -8.57
C ALA A 247 -1.44 -2.21 -8.47
N LEU A 248 -2.73 -2.11 -8.14
CA LEU A 248 -3.63 -3.28 -8.07
C LEU A 248 -3.90 -3.88 -9.45
N ARG A 249 -3.97 -3.07 -10.52
CA ARG A 249 -4.07 -3.57 -11.89
C ARG A 249 -2.83 -4.35 -12.28
N ASP A 250 -1.64 -3.79 -12.01
CA ASP A 250 -0.38 -4.45 -12.33
C ASP A 250 -0.21 -5.73 -11.50
N PHE A 251 -0.62 -5.71 -10.23
CA PHE A 251 -0.67 -6.90 -9.39
C PHE A 251 -1.63 -7.98 -9.94
N ALA A 252 -2.83 -7.60 -10.36
CA ALA A 252 -3.78 -8.53 -10.97
C ALA A 252 -3.22 -9.20 -12.23
N ARG A 253 -2.51 -8.45 -13.06
CA ARG A 253 -1.84 -8.95 -14.27
C ARG A 253 -0.70 -9.92 -13.97
N THR A 254 0.13 -9.62 -12.96
CA THR A 254 1.22 -10.53 -12.57
C THR A 254 0.70 -11.79 -11.88
N LEU A 255 -0.44 -11.70 -11.19
CA LEU A 255 -1.06 -12.84 -10.52
C LEU A 255 -1.70 -13.84 -11.50
N SER A 256 -2.08 -13.40 -12.70
CA SER A 256 -2.68 -14.26 -13.72
C SER A 256 -1.65 -14.72 -14.76
N ASP A 257 -1.58 -16.02 -15.00
CA ASP A 257 -0.79 -16.62 -16.09
C ASP A 257 -1.48 -16.57 -17.46
N GLN A 258 -2.74 -16.10 -17.48
CA GLN A 258 -3.56 -15.97 -18.69
C GLN A 258 -4.02 -14.52 -18.87
N PRO A 259 -4.25 -14.09 -20.14
CA PRO A 259 -4.85 -12.78 -20.39
C PRO A 259 -6.22 -12.61 -19.70
N THR A 260 -6.44 -11.48 -19.05
CA THR A 260 -7.68 -11.13 -18.34
C THR A 260 -8.31 -9.86 -18.93
N PRO A 261 -8.76 -9.87 -20.20
CA PRO A 261 -9.16 -8.66 -20.92
C PRO A 261 -10.34 -7.93 -20.29
N GLU A 262 -11.29 -8.63 -19.67
CA GLU A 262 -12.43 -7.99 -19.01
C GLU A 262 -12.03 -7.34 -17.69
N ASN A 263 -11.13 -7.96 -16.94
CA ASN A 263 -10.53 -7.39 -15.72
C ASN A 263 -9.72 -6.13 -16.06
N ASP A 264 -8.82 -6.21 -17.06
CA ASP A 264 -8.05 -5.06 -17.55
C ASP A 264 -8.96 -3.91 -17.99
N ALA A 265 -10.00 -4.19 -18.76
CA ALA A 265 -10.96 -3.17 -19.20
C ALA A 265 -11.74 -2.56 -18.03
N ALA A 266 -11.99 -3.30 -16.95
CA ALA A 266 -12.62 -2.78 -15.74
C ALA A 266 -11.69 -1.80 -15.01
N PHE A 267 -10.41 -2.15 -14.83
CA PHE A 267 -9.40 -1.25 -14.27
C PHE A 267 -9.21 0.01 -15.11
N ASP A 268 -9.11 -0.12 -16.43
CA ASP A 268 -8.93 1.03 -17.32
C ASP A 268 -10.11 2.02 -17.22
N ARG A 269 -11.35 1.52 -17.16
CA ARG A 269 -12.53 2.37 -16.93
C ARG A 269 -12.48 3.07 -15.58
N ALA A 270 -12.15 2.36 -14.51
CA ALA A 270 -12.04 2.94 -13.18
C ALA A 270 -10.93 4.01 -13.11
N LEU A 271 -9.77 3.75 -13.73
CA LEU A 271 -8.69 4.73 -13.82
C LEU A 271 -9.05 5.98 -14.61
N ILE A 272 -9.77 5.84 -15.74
CA ILE A 272 -10.28 6.97 -16.51
C ILE A 272 -11.26 7.79 -15.66
N ALA A 273 -12.17 7.13 -14.96
CA ALA A 273 -13.13 7.80 -14.07
C ALA A 273 -12.43 8.52 -12.91
N ALA A 274 -11.48 7.86 -12.24
CA ALA A 274 -10.72 8.44 -11.14
C ALA A 274 -9.95 9.70 -11.58
N ARG A 275 -9.17 9.59 -12.65
CA ARG A 275 -8.42 10.74 -13.19
C ARG A 275 -9.32 11.91 -13.63
N GLY A 276 -10.54 11.60 -14.09
CA GLY A 276 -11.53 12.59 -14.49
C GLY A 276 -12.24 13.30 -13.34
N LEU A 277 -12.04 12.91 -12.06
CA LEU A 277 -12.67 13.60 -10.92
C LEU A 277 -12.15 15.02 -10.72
N GLU A 278 -10.87 15.25 -10.98
CA GLU A 278 -10.21 16.57 -10.86
C GLU A 278 -10.41 17.24 -9.48
N ASP A 279 -10.58 16.42 -8.42
CA ASP A 279 -10.77 16.86 -7.03
C ASP A 279 -9.69 16.24 -6.15
N PRO A 280 -8.55 16.90 -5.95
CA PRO A 280 -7.38 16.33 -5.28
C PRO A 280 -7.64 15.82 -3.87
N VAL A 281 -8.63 16.37 -3.17
CA VAL A 281 -8.88 16.10 -1.74
C VAL A 281 -10.33 15.72 -1.43
N PHE A 282 -11.11 15.42 -2.47
CA PHE A 282 -12.53 15.10 -2.35
C PHE A 282 -13.37 16.19 -1.66
N ALA A 283 -12.98 17.47 -1.84
CA ALA A 283 -13.74 18.59 -1.29
C ALA A 283 -15.15 18.66 -1.87
N GLY A 284 -15.33 18.28 -3.14
CA GLY A 284 -16.59 18.30 -3.87
C GLY A 284 -17.62 17.26 -3.41
N VAL A 285 -17.28 16.30 -2.52
CA VAL A 285 -18.28 15.30 -2.07
C VAL A 285 -19.43 15.91 -1.24
N ALA A 286 -19.30 17.17 -0.84
CA ALA A 286 -20.37 17.94 -0.23
C ALA A 286 -21.40 18.48 -1.26
N ASP A 287 -21.03 18.57 -2.53
CA ASP A 287 -21.92 18.91 -3.63
C ASP A 287 -22.52 17.64 -4.25
N PRO A 288 -23.86 17.54 -4.36
CA PRO A 288 -24.51 16.32 -4.87
C PRO A 288 -24.06 15.90 -6.28
N ILE A 289 -23.77 16.85 -7.16
CA ILE A 289 -23.37 16.55 -8.55
C ILE A 289 -21.94 15.99 -8.59
N SER A 290 -21.02 16.61 -7.85
CA SER A 290 -19.63 16.13 -7.73
C SER A 290 -19.57 14.79 -7.03
N ARG A 291 -20.38 14.61 -5.98
CA ARG A 291 -20.49 13.37 -5.22
C ARG A 291 -20.89 12.17 -6.08
N ILE A 292 -21.88 12.32 -6.97
CA ILE A 292 -22.34 11.23 -7.86
C ILE A 292 -21.17 10.65 -8.67
N ARG A 293 -20.20 11.46 -9.08
CA ARG A 293 -19.02 10.96 -9.83
C ARG A 293 -18.13 10.07 -8.98
N VAL A 294 -17.96 10.41 -7.68
CA VAL A 294 -17.18 9.59 -6.73
C VAL A 294 -17.95 8.30 -6.40
N GLU A 295 -19.26 8.38 -6.20
CA GLU A 295 -20.14 7.21 -5.98
C GLU A 295 -20.13 6.26 -7.19
N ALA A 296 -20.16 6.79 -8.42
CA ALA A 296 -20.06 5.98 -9.63
C ALA A 296 -18.70 5.24 -9.71
N LEU A 297 -17.60 5.91 -9.36
CA LEU A 297 -16.29 5.25 -9.27
C LEU A 297 -16.30 4.13 -8.23
N GLN A 298 -16.85 4.38 -7.04
CA GLN A 298 -16.90 3.39 -5.96
C GLN A 298 -17.83 2.20 -6.31
N ASN A 299 -19.07 2.50 -6.66
CA ASN A 299 -20.11 1.46 -6.81
C ASN A 299 -20.03 0.74 -8.15
N ASP A 300 -19.81 1.47 -9.26
CA ASP A 300 -19.79 0.88 -10.59
C ASP A 300 -18.36 0.47 -11.00
N GLY A 301 -17.38 1.34 -10.73
CA GLY A 301 -15.98 1.09 -11.11
C GLY A 301 -15.35 -0.05 -10.32
N LEU A 302 -15.24 0.10 -8.99
CA LEU A 302 -14.54 -0.85 -8.12
C LEU A 302 -15.30 -2.16 -7.94
N THR A 303 -16.64 -2.10 -7.80
CA THR A 303 -17.48 -3.31 -7.76
C THR A 303 -17.34 -4.14 -9.02
N LEU A 304 -17.26 -3.49 -10.20
CA LEU A 304 -17.03 -4.20 -11.45
C LEU A 304 -15.65 -4.90 -11.46
N ILE A 305 -14.58 -4.25 -10.99
CA ILE A 305 -13.26 -4.88 -10.89
C ILE A 305 -13.35 -6.11 -9.98
N LEU A 306 -13.91 -5.98 -8.77
CA LEU A 306 -14.10 -7.10 -7.84
C LEU A 306 -14.88 -8.26 -8.48
N GLN A 307 -15.94 -7.97 -9.25
CA GLN A 307 -16.67 -9.00 -9.98
C GLN A 307 -15.83 -9.68 -11.06
N ARG A 308 -14.90 -8.96 -11.69
CA ARG A 308 -14.01 -9.48 -12.74
C ARG A 308 -12.80 -10.24 -12.20
N LEU A 309 -12.47 -10.12 -10.91
CA LEU A 309 -11.43 -10.96 -10.28
C LEU A 309 -11.74 -12.47 -10.40
N LYS A 310 -13.01 -12.85 -10.58
CA LYS A 310 -13.37 -14.26 -10.89
C LYS A 310 -12.79 -14.81 -12.20
N GLU A 311 -12.27 -13.98 -13.10
CA GLU A 311 -11.51 -14.45 -14.26
C GLU A 311 -10.13 -14.98 -13.85
N ILE A 312 -9.54 -14.44 -12.78
CA ILE A 312 -8.22 -14.80 -12.26
C ILE A 312 -8.34 -16.02 -11.33
N ALA A 313 -9.35 -16.07 -10.47
CA ALA A 313 -9.51 -17.07 -9.42
C ALA A 313 -9.43 -18.55 -9.88
N PRO A 314 -10.07 -18.98 -10.98
CA PRO A 314 -10.01 -20.37 -11.43
C PRO A 314 -8.60 -20.83 -11.84
N ALA A 315 -7.81 -19.95 -12.47
CA ALA A 315 -6.43 -20.27 -12.88
C ALA A 315 -5.54 -20.53 -11.66
N LEU A 316 -5.80 -19.82 -10.56
CA LEU A 316 -5.09 -19.96 -9.29
C LEU A 316 -5.62 -21.14 -8.44
N GLY A 317 -6.72 -21.78 -8.84
CA GLY A 317 -7.37 -22.80 -8.04
C GLY A 317 -7.98 -22.27 -6.72
N VAL A 318 -8.20 -20.95 -6.63
CA VAL A 318 -8.74 -20.30 -5.44
C VAL A 318 -10.24 -20.10 -5.55
N SER A 319 -10.95 -20.00 -4.41
CA SER A 319 -12.37 -19.74 -4.38
C SER A 319 -12.64 -18.24 -4.19
N VAL A 320 -13.54 -17.70 -5.02
CA VAL A 320 -14.13 -16.38 -4.84
C VAL A 320 -15.18 -16.52 -3.73
N GLY A 321 -14.89 -16.17 -2.49
CA GLY A 321 -15.94 -16.30 -1.50
C GLY A 321 -15.54 -16.30 -0.02
N PHE A 322 -14.44 -15.67 0.36
CA PHE A 322 -14.20 -15.28 1.75
C PHE A 322 -13.64 -13.86 1.74
N ASN A 323 -14.52 -12.88 1.87
CA ASN A 323 -14.14 -11.54 2.25
C ASN A 323 -13.82 -11.55 3.74
N SER A 324 -12.77 -10.83 4.15
CA SER A 324 -12.48 -10.60 5.57
C SER A 324 -13.62 -9.88 6.33
N ALA A 325 -14.66 -9.44 5.60
CA ALA A 325 -15.90 -8.87 6.15
C ALA A 325 -16.93 -9.93 6.55
N ASP A 326 -16.77 -11.20 6.13
CA ASP A 326 -17.69 -12.30 6.44
C ASP A 326 -17.24 -13.13 7.66
N GLY A 327 -16.17 -12.73 8.34
CA GLY A 327 -15.70 -13.29 9.60
C GLY A 327 -16.32 -12.56 10.77
N ASP A 328 -17.23 -13.22 11.48
CA ASP A 328 -17.84 -12.82 12.77
C ASP A 328 -16.86 -12.24 13.81
#